data_8615f0733cc560ff28b94c7e32ab44c2
#
_entry.id   8615f0733cc560ff28b94c7e32ab44c2
#
_cell.length_a   1.000
_cell.length_b   1.000
_cell.length_c   1.000
_cell.angle_alpha   90.00
_cell.angle_beta   90.00
_cell.angle_gamma   90.00
#
_symmetry.space_group_name_H-M   'P 1'
#
loop_
_entity.id
_entity.type
_entity.pdbx_description
1 polymer ?
#
loop_
_entity_poly.entity_id
_entity_poly.type
_entity_poly.pdbx_seq_one_letter_code
_entity_poly.pdbx_strand_id
1 'polypeptide(L)'
;EADGTLANAACWALSRVHRSRPLDAVALDAASRRFGFGGVITSFAAFDTSTNAWKDQLEKVPANMPLNRFGVCLSPSGSSAALVLGAQEMQYETIARDFEVGQQVTMRGRVGTRYKSANVFLTKPDGPVEQLTVASTAVDATFPLTTLGQYRLEVMGDGPTGPVIVANMPLYVGVAEPIIRETSGTVVDPEVAEKRMLELLNEARKVAGAQPLATDAELRKVAAGHTEDMVDRGFFGHVSPSHGTPQDRATRSGLVVSIFGENIAAAGTPEDAHTGLMESPGHRANMLNTAFTH
;
A
#
# COMPACT_ATOMS: atom_id res chain seq x y z
N GLU A 1 11.31 -1.88 -16.91
CA GLU A 1 12.69 -2.22 -16.60
C GLU A 1 12.74 -3.45 -15.69
N ALA A 2 13.66 -4.39 -15.96
CA ALA A 2 13.86 -5.58 -15.11
C ALA A 2 14.44 -5.16 -13.76
N ASP A 3 13.93 -5.77 -12.69
CA ASP A 3 14.33 -5.50 -11.32
C ASP A 3 14.68 -6.79 -10.58
N GLY A 4 15.91 -6.87 -10.08
CA GLY A 4 16.44 -8.07 -9.42
C GLY A 4 15.75 -8.36 -8.07
N THR A 5 15.29 -7.34 -7.37
CA THR A 5 14.56 -7.51 -6.10
C THR A 5 13.18 -8.10 -6.35
N LEU A 6 12.49 -7.64 -7.40
CA LEU A 6 11.23 -8.23 -7.85
C LEU A 6 11.41 -9.63 -8.43
N ALA A 7 12.53 -9.94 -9.08
CA ALA A 7 12.83 -11.29 -9.53
C ALA A 7 12.96 -12.26 -8.34
N ASN A 8 13.62 -11.84 -7.26
CA ASN A 8 13.68 -12.64 -6.02
C ASN A 8 12.29 -12.85 -5.40
N ALA A 9 11.45 -11.81 -5.39
CA ALA A 9 10.06 -11.92 -4.94
C ALA A 9 9.26 -12.88 -5.82
N ALA A 10 9.45 -12.85 -7.14
CA ALA A 10 8.83 -13.79 -8.08
C ALA A 10 9.28 -15.24 -7.82
N CYS A 11 10.55 -15.48 -7.55
CA CYS A 11 11.07 -16.82 -7.20
C CYS A 11 10.47 -17.32 -5.86
N TRP A 12 10.41 -16.46 -4.87
CA TRP A 12 9.77 -16.78 -3.61
C TRP A 12 8.29 -17.15 -3.82
N ALA A 13 7.54 -16.35 -4.58
CA ALA A 13 6.14 -16.58 -4.90
C ALA A 13 5.94 -17.90 -5.67
N LEU A 14 6.75 -18.16 -6.69
CA LEU A 14 6.70 -19.42 -7.47
C LEU A 14 6.93 -20.65 -6.59
N SER A 15 7.88 -20.57 -5.65
CA SER A 15 8.16 -21.67 -4.71
C SER A 15 6.98 -21.99 -3.79
N ARG A 16 6.12 -21.02 -3.52
CA ARG A 16 4.91 -21.18 -2.70
C ARG A 16 3.79 -21.82 -3.50
N VAL A 17 3.55 -21.31 -4.71
CA VAL A 17 2.54 -21.90 -5.64
C VAL A 17 2.83 -23.38 -5.87
N HIS A 18 4.08 -23.75 -6.11
CA HIS A 18 4.49 -25.14 -6.26
C HIS A 18 4.25 -26.01 -5.02
N ARG A 19 4.24 -25.42 -3.84
CA ARG A 19 3.94 -26.11 -2.57
C ARG A 19 2.46 -26.02 -2.17
N SER A 20 1.59 -25.57 -3.08
CA SER A 20 0.16 -25.33 -2.84
C SER A 20 -0.09 -24.46 -1.60
N ARG A 21 0.79 -23.49 -1.36
CA ARG A 21 0.64 -22.54 -0.26
C ARG A 21 -0.11 -21.30 -0.76
N PRO A 22 -0.98 -20.72 0.06
CA PRO A 22 -1.61 -19.46 -0.27
C PRO A 22 -0.59 -18.37 -0.57
N LEU A 23 -0.89 -17.54 -1.54
CA LEU A 23 -0.14 -16.35 -1.84
C LEU A 23 -1.15 -15.20 -1.96
N ASP A 24 -1.08 -14.29 -1.01
CA ASP A 24 -1.86 -13.07 -1.00
C ASP A 24 -1.00 -11.84 -1.31
N ALA A 25 -1.65 -10.71 -1.57
CA ALA A 25 -0.97 -9.46 -1.91
C ALA A 25 -0.09 -8.94 -0.77
N VAL A 26 -0.51 -9.13 0.48
CA VAL A 26 0.23 -8.69 1.67
C VAL A 26 1.53 -9.49 1.81
N ALA A 27 1.44 -10.82 1.67
CA ALA A 27 2.63 -11.69 1.74
C ALA A 27 3.61 -11.39 0.59
N LEU A 28 3.10 -11.10 -0.61
CA LEU A 28 3.95 -10.72 -1.75
C LEU A 28 4.63 -9.36 -1.53
N ASP A 29 3.88 -8.37 -1.03
CA ASP A 29 4.44 -7.06 -0.70
C ASP A 29 5.52 -7.17 0.37
N ALA A 30 5.27 -7.91 1.46
CA ALA A 30 6.24 -8.16 2.50
C ALA A 30 7.50 -8.87 1.96
N ALA A 31 7.34 -9.87 1.08
CA ALA A 31 8.46 -10.54 0.43
C ALA A 31 9.27 -9.59 -0.45
N SER A 32 8.59 -8.76 -1.24
CA SER A 32 9.26 -7.79 -2.12
C SER A 32 10.09 -6.78 -1.33
N ARG A 33 9.55 -6.28 -0.22
CA ARG A 33 10.26 -5.38 0.71
C ARG A 33 11.44 -6.07 1.38
N ARG A 34 11.28 -7.34 1.76
CA ARG A 34 12.39 -8.16 2.30
C ARG A 34 13.55 -8.28 1.31
N PHE A 35 13.27 -8.40 0.02
CA PHE A 35 14.29 -8.41 -1.02
C PHE A 35 14.80 -7.01 -1.41
N GLY A 36 14.29 -5.95 -0.79
CA GLY A 36 14.77 -4.58 -0.95
C GLY A 36 13.98 -3.73 -1.95
N PHE A 37 12.83 -4.20 -2.45
CA PHE A 37 11.97 -3.39 -3.29
C PHE A 37 11.18 -2.41 -2.43
N GLY A 38 11.45 -1.12 -2.55
CA GLY A 38 10.76 -0.07 -1.80
C GLY A 38 9.60 0.58 -2.55
N GLY A 39 9.37 0.20 -3.81
CA GLY A 39 8.24 0.67 -4.61
C GLY A 39 6.92 -0.03 -4.26
N VAL A 40 5.93 0.08 -5.12
CA VAL A 40 4.60 -0.50 -4.96
C VAL A 40 4.45 -1.71 -5.88
N ILE A 41 3.96 -2.84 -5.35
CA ILE A 41 3.57 -3.98 -6.15
C ILE A 41 2.21 -3.70 -6.78
N THR A 42 2.14 -3.86 -8.10
CA THR A 42 0.93 -3.58 -8.88
C THR A 42 0.17 -4.86 -9.21
N SER A 43 0.87 -5.94 -9.56
CA SER A 43 0.25 -7.19 -9.98
C SER A 43 1.22 -8.37 -9.84
N PHE A 44 0.63 -9.56 -9.80
CA PHE A 44 1.34 -10.83 -9.76
C PHE A 44 0.62 -11.87 -10.59
N ALA A 45 1.38 -12.71 -11.28
CA ALA A 45 0.88 -13.90 -11.94
C ALA A 45 1.85 -15.07 -11.77
N ALA A 46 1.30 -16.26 -11.50
CA ALA A 46 2.00 -17.53 -11.67
C ALA A 46 1.26 -18.33 -12.73
N PHE A 47 1.98 -18.89 -13.70
CA PHE A 47 1.38 -19.50 -14.88
C PHE A 47 2.28 -20.61 -15.44
N ASP A 48 1.66 -21.50 -16.22
CA ASP A 48 2.36 -22.45 -17.10
C ASP A 48 2.93 -21.66 -18.28
N THR A 49 4.22 -21.90 -18.61
CA THR A 49 4.92 -21.18 -19.67
C THR A 49 4.40 -21.49 -21.08
N SER A 50 3.64 -22.58 -21.24
CA SER A 50 2.93 -22.90 -22.48
C SER A 50 1.67 -22.05 -22.71
N THR A 51 1.24 -21.26 -21.71
CA THR A 51 0.03 -20.43 -21.78
C THR A 51 0.36 -18.95 -21.94
N ASN A 52 -0.66 -18.16 -22.31
CA ASN A 52 -0.58 -16.69 -22.37
C ASN A 52 -1.17 -16.01 -21.12
N ALA A 53 -1.35 -16.74 -20.01
CA ALA A 53 -2.03 -16.25 -18.81
C ALA A 53 -1.41 -14.94 -18.23
N TRP A 54 -0.12 -14.69 -18.49
CA TRP A 54 0.52 -13.44 -18.10
C TRP A 54 -0.05 -12.20 -18.82
N LYS A 55 -0.56 -12.37 -20.06
CA LYS A 55 -1.19 -11.28 -20.83
C LYS A 55 -2.49 -10.83 -20.16
N ASP A 56 -3.31 -11.81 -19.75
CA ASP A 56 -4.58 -11.54 -19.07
C ASP A 56 -4.37 -10.78 -17.76
N GLN A 57 -3.23 -11.00 -17.09
CA GLN A 57 -2.88 -10.25 -15.86
C GLN A 57 -2.43 -8.83 -16.18
N LEU A 58 -1.69 -8.62 -17.26
CA LEU A 58 -1.31 -7.26 -17.70
C LEU A 58 -2.53 -6.42 -18.07
N GLU A 59 -3.51 -7.02 -18.73
CA GLU A 59 -4.76 -6.34 -19.12
C GLU A 59 -5.62 -5.91 -17.93
N LYS A 60 -5.48 -6.58 -16.78
CA LYS A 60 -6.18 -6.21 -15.54
C LYS A 60 -5.53 -5.07 -14.76
N VAL A 61 -4.30 -4.66 -15.11
CA VAL A 61 -3.64 -3.53 -14.45
C VAL A 61 -4.32 -2.23 -14.89
N PRO A 62 -4.83 -1.40 -13.94
CA PRO A 62 -5.46 -0.13 -14.30
C PRO A 62 -4.53 0.76 -15.14
N ALA A 63 -5.06 1.37 -16.20
CA ALA A 63 -4.27 2.11 -17.16
C ALA A 63 -3.52 3.33 -16.58
N ASN A 64 -3.99 3.86 -15.45
CA ASN A 64 -3.35 4.98 -14.75
C ASN A 64 -2.34 4.54 -13.69
N MET A 65 -2.26 3.23 -13.38
CA MET A 65 -1.25 2.75 -12.45
C MET A 65 0.13 2.76 -13.10
N PRO A 66 1.12 3.34 -12.45
CA PRO A 66 2.49 3.29 -12.96
C PRO A 66 2.97 1.84 -12.98
N LEU A 67 3.56 1.46 -14.10
CA LEU A 67 4.17 0.15 -14.29
C LEU A 67 5.52 0.34 -14.97
N ASN A 68 6.60 0.32 -14.21
CA ASN A 68 7.94 0.57 -14.72
C ASN A 68 9.00 -0.43 -14.25
N ARG A 69 8.60 -1.40 -13.40
CA ARG A 69 9.47 -2.47 -12.91
C ARG A 69 8.79 -3.82 -13.05
N PHE A 70 9.58 -4.84 -13.33
CA PHE A 70 9.12 -6.22 -13.32
C PHE A 70 10.21 -7.18 -12.86
N GLY A 71 9.80 -8.28 -12.23
CA GLY A 71 10.63 -9.41 -11.92
C GLY A 71 10.01 -10.69 -12.42
N VAL A 72 10.84 -11.58 -12.96
CA VAL A 72 10.42 -12.89 -13.48
C VAL A 72 11.26 -13.99 -12.83
N CYS A 73 10.60 -15.08 -12.51
CA CYS A 73 11.27 -16.33 -12.11
C CYS A 73 10.70 -17.51 -12.90
N LEU A 74 11.59 -18.39 -13.32
CA LEU A 74 11.23 -19.66 -13.96
C LEU A 74 11.48 -20.82 -13.01
N SER A 75 10.63 -21.84 -13.06
CA SER A 75 10.91 -23.12 -12.42
C SER A 75 12.17 -23.77 -13.03
N PRO A 76 12.84 -24.68 -12.31
CA PRO A 76 14.01 -25.39 -12.85
C PRO A 76 13.74 -26.14 -14.16
N SER A 77 12.52 -26.63 -14.36
CA SER A 77 12.10 -27.28 -15.59
C SER A 77 11.74 -26.31 -16.72
N GLY A 78 11.60 -25.02 -16.40
CA GLY A 78 11.09 -24.02 -17.32
C GLY A 78 9.59 -24.11 -17.63
N SER A 79 8.87 -25.07 -17.03
CA SER A 79 7.44 -25.30 -17.31
C SER A 79 6.49 -24.32 -16.60
N SER A 80 6.96 -23.65 -15.57
CA SER A 80 6.18 -22.67 -14.81
C SER A 80 6.97 -21.39 -14.61
N ALA A 81 6.28 -20.27 -14.56
CA ALA A 81 6.84 -18.97 -14.31
C ALA A 81 6.04 -18.17 -13.28
N ALA A 82 6.69 -17.24 -12.63
CA ALA A 82 6.04 -16.16 -11.87
C ALA A 82 6.50 -14.81 -12.40
N LEU A 83 5.56 -13.90 -12.52
CA LEU A 83 5.78 -12.50 -12.91
C LEU A 83 5.28 -11.60 -11.79
N VAL A 84 6.12 -10.72 -11.31
CA VAL A 84 5.77 -9.65 -10.38
C VAL A 84 5.95 -8.31 -11.09
N LEU A 85 4.93 -7.48 -11.03
CA LEU A 85 4.90 -6.16 -11.63
C LEU A 85 4.84 -5.11 -10.54
N GLY A 86 5.59 -4.03 -10.71
CA GLY A 86 5.62 -2.96 -9.73
C GLY A 86 5.98 -1.61 -10.33
N ALA A 87 5.84 -0.60 -9.48
CA ALA A 87 6.22 0.77 -9.78
C ALA A 87 7.23 1.28 -8.77
N GLN A 88 8.31 1.87 -9.26
CA GLN A 88 9.27 2.63 -8.47
C GLN A 88 9.28 4.06 -8.98
N GLU A 89 8.53 4.90 -8.30
CA GLU A 89 8.27 6.29 -8.69
C GLU A 89 9.16 7.28 -7.92
N MET A 90 10.06 6.79 -7.09
CA MET A 90 11.05 7.56 -6.38
C MET A 90 12.45 6.97 -6.60
N GLN A 91 13.41 7.82 -6.92
CA GLN A 91 14.83 7.47 -6.86
C GLN A 91 15.36 7.90 -5.49
N TYR A 92 16.01 7.02 -4.75
CA TYR A 92 16.52 7.29 -3.42
C TYR A 92 17.84 6.53 -3.15
N GLU A 93 18.62 7.07 -2.21
CA GLU A 93 19.83 6.40 -1.72
C GLU A 93 19.44 5.14 -0.95
N THR A 94 20.27 4.12 -1.05
CA THR A 94 20.04 2.86 -0.31
C THR A 94 19.98 3.13 1.19
N ILE A 95 18.92 2.66 1.83
CA ILE A 95 18.70 2.77 3.27
C ILE A 95 18.91 1.41 3.90
N ALA A 96 19.71 1.35 4.98
CA ALA A 96 19.82 0.18 5.82
C ALA A 96 18.43 -0.16 6.40
N ARG A 97 18.20 -1.43 6.70
CA ARG A 97 16.93 -1.87 7.31
C ARG A 97 17.07 -2.16 8.81
N ASP A 98 18.28 -2.50 9.24
CA ASP A 98 18.59 -2.87 10.62
C ASP A 98 19.35 -1.72 11.29
N PHE A 99 18.88 -1.33 12.45
CA PHE A 99 19.39 -0.22 13.23
C PHE A 99 19.48 -0.56 14.71
N GLU A 100 20.32 0.19 15.43
CA GLU A 100 20.35 0.21 16.88
C GLU A 100 19.58 1.42 17.43
N VAL A 101 19.07 1.32 18.66
CA VAL A 101 18.43 2.45 19.35
C VAL A 101 19.42 3.60 19.47
N GLY A 102 18.94 4.82 19.15
CA GLY A 102 19.74 6.05 19.15
C GLY A 102 20.38 6.38 17.80
N GLN A 103 20.34 5.49 16.83
CA GLN A 103 20.74 5.82 15.46
C GLN A 103 19.70 6.70 14.76
N GLN A 104 20.05 7.19 13.58
CA GLN A 104 19.17 7.98 12.73
C GLN A 104 19.02 7.30 11.37
N VAL A 105 17.84 7.42 10.80
CA VAL A 105 17.60 7.09 9.39
C VAL A 105 17.46 8.39 8.60
N THR A 106 18.10 8.44 7.44
CA THR A 106 17.97 9.55 6.49
C THR A 106 17.39 9.03 5.18
N MET A 107 16.28 9.62 4.77
CA MET A 107 15.66 9.41 3.46
C MET A 107 16.10 10.53 2.52
N ARG A 108 16.96 10.22 1.56
CA ARG A 108 17.36 11.13 0.48
C ARG A 108 16.96 10.60 -0.84
N GLY A 109 16.31 11.45 -1.64
CA GLY A 109 15.90 11.03 -2.96
C GLY A 109 15.08 12.08 -3.69
N ARG A 110 14.46 11.65 -4.79
CA ARG A 110 13.60 12.50 -5.60
C ARG A 110 12.41 11.69 -6.11
N VAL A 111 11.21 12.20 -5.91
CA VAL A 111 10.00 11.65 -6.52
C VAL A 111 9.95 12.00 -8.00
N GLY A 112 9.25 11.18 -8.79
CA GLY A 112 9.11 11.36 -10.24
C GLY A 112 8.51 12.72 -10.61
N THR A 113 8.78 13.17 -11.84
CA THR A 113 8.41 14.50 -12.32
C THR A 113 6.90 14.76 -12.44
N ARG A 114 6.08 13.71 -12.35
CA ARG A 114 4.62 13.83 -12.34
C ARG A 114 4.06 14.32 -11.00
N TYR A 115 4.87 14.30 -9.93
CA TYR A 115 4.50 14.76 -8.61
C TYR A 115 4.93 16.21 -8.37
N LYS A 116 4.11 16.96 -7.64
CA LYS A 116 4.38 18.37 -7.31
C LYS A 116 5.17 18.53 -6.03
N SER A 117 4.91 17.64 -5.07
CA SER A 117 5.50 17.63 -3.73
C SER A 117 5.55 16.22 -3.19
N ALA A 118 6.15 16.04 -2.03
CA ALA A 118 6.15 14.79 -1.29
C ALA A 118 5.87 15.02 0.20
N ASN A 119 5.30 14.01 0.83
CA ASN A 119 5.20 13.91 2.29
C ASN A 119 5.97 12.68 2.73
N VAL A 120 6.75 12.82 3.79
CA VAL A 120 7.49 11.72 4.41
C VAL A 120 6.83 11.40 5.74
N PHE A 121 6.53 10.15 5.96
CA PHE A 121 5.91 9.65 7.18
C PHE A 121 6.81 8.63 7.85
N LEU A 122 6.89 8.69 9.17
CA LEU A 122 7.52 7.67 9.99
C LEU A 122 6.51 7.17 11.03
N THR A 123 6.12 5.91 10.96
CA THR A 123 5.38 5.24 12.04
C THR A 123 6.38 4.66 13.04
N LYS A 124 6.20 4.96 14.32
CA LYS A 124 6.98 4.40 15.42
C LYS A 124 6.41 3.06 15.90
N PRO A 125 7.21 2.22 16.58
CA PRO A 125 6.74 0.91 17.09
C PRO A 125 5.55 0.99 18.04
N ASP A 126 5.44 2.07 18.82
CA ASP A 126 4.35 2.37 19.75
C ASP A 126 3.12 3.02 19.08
N GLY A 127 3.18 3.24 17.77
CA GLY A 127 2.03 3.60 16.95
C GLY A 127 1.92 5.02 16.46
N PRO A 128 2.49 6.08 17.05
CA PRO A 128 2.44 7.44 16.52
C PRO A 128 3.07 7.56 15.15
N VAL A 129 2.47 8.40 14.31
CA VAL A 129 2.97 8.73 12.98
C VAL A 129 3.51 10.14 13.00
N GLU A 130 4.78 10.29 12.67
CA GLU A 130 5.40 11.60 12.41
C GLU A 130 5.31 11.91 10.92
N GLN A 131 4.96 13.14 10.57
CA GLN A 131 4.90 13.61 9.19
C GLN A 131 5.85 14.78 9.01
N LEU A 132 6.66 14.73 7.95
CA LEU A 132 7.42 15.83 7.42
C LEU A 132 6.92 16.19 6.02
N THR A 133 6.35 17.38 5.88
CA THR A 133 5.93 17.89 4.57
C THR A 133 7.14 18.49 3.85
N VAL A 134 7.41 18.00 2.65
CA VAL A 134 8.46 18.50 1.78
C VAL A 134 7.80 19.22 0.60
N ALA A 135 7.91 20.54 0.57
CA ALA A 135 7.31 21.38 -0.47
C ALA A 135 8.05 21.29 -1.83
N SER A 136 8.68 20.16 -2.11
CA SER A 136 9.41 19.92 -3.35
C SER A 136 9.40 18.42 -3.70
N THR A 137 9.89 18.10 -4.89
CA THR A 137 10.10 16.71 -5.32
C THR A 137 11.39 16.10 -4.76
N ALA A 138 12.32 16.92 -4.25
CA ALA A 138 13.53 16.45 -3.58
C ALA A 138 13.24 16.22 -2.10
N VAL A 139 13.52 15.03 -1.63
CA VAL A 139 13.35 14.60 -0.24
C VAL A 139 14.73 14.52 0.42
N ASP A 140 14.89 15.18 1.56
CA ASP A 140 16.00 15.01 2.51
C ASP A 140 15.41 15.10 3.91
N ALA A 141 15.15 13.93 4.52
CA ALA A 141 14.46 13.81 5.78
C ALA A 141 15.22 12.87 6.71
N THR A 142 15.53 13.34 7.93
CA THR A 142 16.24 12.56 8.94
C THR A 142 15.37 12.39 10.19
N PHE A 143 15.29 11.17 10.69
CA PHE A 143 14.50 10.82 11.87
C PHE A 143 15.36 10.07 12.88
N PRO A 144 15.25 10.38 14.19
CA PRO A 144 15.86 9.60 15.23
C PRO A 144 15.08 8.31 15.49
N LEU A 145 15.79 7.20 15.69
CA LEU A 145 15.22 5.89 16.00
C LEU A 145 15.44 5.62 17.50
N THR A 146 14.48 6.00 18.32
CA THR A 146 14.62 6.09 19.78
C THR A 146 14.04 4.90 20.55
N THR A 147 13.27 4.02 19.89
CA THR A 147 12.51 2.94 20.51
C THR A 147 12.82 1.61 19.83
N LEU A 148 12.93 0.54 20.61
CA LEU A 148 13.04 -0.82 20.06
C LEU A 148 11.77 -1.19 19.31
N GLY A 149 11.92 -1.85 18.15
CA GLY A 149 10.80 -2.38 17.38
C GLY A 149 10.85 -2.05 15.90
N GLN A 150 9.73 -2.32 15.22
CA GLN A 150 9.59 -2.03 13.80
C GLN A 150 9.06 -0.61 13.60
N TYR A 151 9.82 0.17 12.83
CA TYR A 151 9.37 1.43 12.26
C TYR A 151 8.91 1.21 10.82
N ARG A 152 8.13 2.16 10.29
CA ARG A 152 7.79 2.19 8.88
C ARG A 152 8.01 3.58 8.32
N LEU A 153 8.88 3.66 7.32
CA LEU A 153 9.19 4.89 6.59
C LEU A 153 8.46 4.87 5.26
N GLU A 154 7.67 5.90 4.99
CA GLU A 154 6.88 6.02 3.77
C GLU A 154 7.07 7.40 3.15
N VAL A 155 7.11 7.44 1.81
CA VAL A 155 7.03 8.68 1.04
C VAL A 155 5.80 8.62 0.15
N MET A 156 4.96 9.65 0.25
CA MET A 156 3.82 9.86 -0.62
C MET A 156 4.08 11.05 -1.53
N GLY A 157 3.91 10.88 -2.83
CA GLY A 157 3.96 11.94 -3.82
C GLY A 157 2.58 12.52 -4.09
N ASP A 158 2.46 13.84 -4.19
CA ASP A 158 1.22 14.53 -4.58
C ASP A 158 1.10 14.55 -6.11
N GLY A 159 0.33 13.61 -6.64
CA GLY A 159 0.17 13.37 -8.06
C GLY A 159 -1.18 13.86 -8.62
N PRO A 160 -1.39 13.70 -9.94
CA PRO A 160 -2.64 14.13 -10.61
C PRO A 160 -3.89 13.41 -10.10
N THR A 161 -3.74 12.19 -9.62
CA THR A 161 -4.83 11.35 -9.09
C THR A 161 -4.95 11.40 -7.56
N GLY A 162 -4.30 12.39 -6.94
CA GLY A 162 -4.19 12.52 -5.49
C GLY A 162 -2.87 11.97 -4.94
N PRO A 163 -2.73 11.87 -3.61
CA PRO A 163 -1.55 11.32 -2.97
C PRO A 163 -1.33 9.85 -3.35
N VAL A 164 -0.09 9.48 -3.67
CA VAL A 164 0.29 8.12 -4.06
C VAL A 164 1.54 7.70 -3.28
N ILE A 165 1.56 6.48 -2.74
CA ILE A 165 2.76 5.89 -2.15
C ILE A 165 3.81 5.70 -3.25
N VAL A 166 5.00 6.29 -3.07
CA VAL A 166 6.12 6.18 -4.00
C VAL A 166 7.31 5.42 -3.42
N ALA A 167 7.37 5.32 -2.09
CA ALA A 167 8.27 4.44 -1.36
C ALA A 167 7.65 4.07 -0.01
N ASN A 168 7.80 2.82 0.40
CA ASN A 168 7.40 2.33 1.72
C ASN A 168 8.35 1.21 2.14
N MET A 169 8.97 1.34 3.30
CA MET A 169 9.95 0.39 3.78
C MET A 169 9.90 0.19 5.29
N PRO A 170 9.94 -1.05 5.77
CA PRO A 170 10.11 -1.35 7.19
C PRO A 170 11.56 -1.15 7.60
N LEU A 171 11.76 -0.64 8.83
CA LEU A 171 13.05 -0.52 9.49
C LEU A 171 12.97 -1.29 10.82
N TYR A 172 14.02 -1.98 11.18
CA TYR A 172 14.07 -2.83 12.37
C TYR A 172 15.11 -2.28 13.34
N VAL A 173 14.68 -1.84 14.52
CA VAL A 173 15.55 -1.22 15.53
C VAL A 173 15.72 -2.19 16.67
N GLY A 174 16.87 -2.84 16.76
CA GLY A 174 17.20 -3.82 17.80
C GLY A 174 16.30 -5.06 17.84
N VAL A 175 15.55 -5.32 16.75
CA VAL A 175 14.66 -6.48 16.61
C VAL A 175 14.90 -7.17 15.27
N ALA A 176 14.71 -8.48 15.23
CA ALA A 176 14.79 -9.23 13.98
C ALA A 176 13.60 -8.92 13.07
N GLU A 177 13.81 -8.98 11.76
CA GLU A 177 12.75 -8.93 10.76
C GLU A 177 11.72 -10.05 11.02
N PRO A 178 10.41 -9.72 11.09
CA PRO A 178 9.38 -10.71 11.34
C PRO A 178 9.27 -11.72 10.18
N ILE A 179 8.88 -12.93 10.51
CA ILE A 179 8.54 -13.94 9.50
C ILE A 179 7.27 -13.47 8.78
N ILE A 180 7.29 -13.52 7.44
CA ILE A 180 6.13 -13.20 6.61
C ILE A 180 4.99 -14.15 6.98
N ARG A 181 3.92 -13.59 7.55
CA ARG A 181 2.70 -14.34 7.87
C ARG A 181 1.82 -14.38 6.62
N GLU A 182 1.16 -15.51 6.45
CA GLU A 182 0.18 -15.71 5.40
C GLU A 182 -1.19 -15.39 5.98
N THR A 183 -1.94 -14.58 5.28
CA THR A 183 -3.38 -14.44 5.51
C THR A 183 -4.08 -15.29 4.47
N SER A 184 -4.98 -16.16 4.91
CA SER A 184 -5.86 -16.93 4.03
C SER A 184 -7.26 -16.37 4.18
N GLY A 185 -7.69 -15.60 3.20
CA GLY A 185 -9.05 -15.09 3.16
C GLY A 185 -9.82 -15.65 1.95
N THR A 186 -11.11 -15.84 2.11
CA THR A 186 -12.03 -16.09 1.00
C THR A 186 -12.68 -14.79 0.58
N VAL A 187 -12.90 -14.62 -0.71
CA VAL A 187 -13.75 -13.53 -1.22
C VAL A 187 -15.11 -13.63 -0.55
N VAL A 188 -15.54 -12.54 0.08
CA VAL A 188 -16.80 -12.47 0.81
C VAL A 188 -17.75 -11.49 0.12
N ASP A 189 -19.03 -11.60 0.44
CA ASP A 189 -20.05 -10.66 -0.01
C ASP A 189 -19.67 -9.22 0.37
N PRO A 190 -19.90 -8.22 -0.51
CA PRO A 190 -19.52 -6.83 -0.26
C PRO A 190 -20.05 -6.24 1.06
N GLU A 191 -21.30 -6.55 1.46
CA GLU A 191 -21.84 -6.05 2.71
C GLU A 191 -21.16 -6.67 3.94
N VAL A 192 -20.82 -7.96 3.83
CA VAL A 192 -20.02 -8.65 4.87
C VAL A 192 -18.64 -8.08 4.94
N ALA A 193 -18.01 -7.77 3.79
CA ALA A 193 -16.69 -7.16 3.72
C ALA A 193 -16.67 -5.75 4.34
N GLU A 194 -17.66 -4.91 4.03
CA GLU A 194 -17.80 -3.56 4.60
C GLU A 194 -17.92 -3.61 6.13
N LYS A 195 -18.80 -4.48 6.63
CA LYS A 195 -18.99 -4.65 8.08
C LYS A 195 -17.70 -5.11 8.74
N ARG A 196 -17.02 -6.10 8.15
CA ARG A 196 -15.76 -6.62 8.68
C ARG A 196 -14.66 -5.57 8.69
N MET A 197 -14.59 -4.74 7.65
CA MET A 197 -13.62 -3.64 7.57
C MET A 197 -13.85 -2.61 8.68
N LEU A 198 -15.10 -2.25 8.98
CA LEU A 198 -15.43 -1.35 10.09
C LEU A 198 -15.07 -1.95 11.45
N GLU A 199 -15.31 -3.24 11.65
CA GLU A 199 -14.90 -3.94 12.88
C GLU A 199 -13.39 -3.86 13.09
N LEU A 200 -12.60 -4.22 12.06
CA LEU A 200 -11.13 -4.16 12.11
C LEU A 200 -10.62 -2.74 12.37
N LEU A 201 -11.20 -1.74 11.70
CA LEU A 201 -10.87 -0.35 11.91
C LEU A 201 -11.14 0.07 13.37
N ASN A 202 -12.30 -0.26 13.91
CA ASN A 202 -12.68 0.11 15.26
C ASN A 202 -11.87 -0.65 16.33
N GLU A 203 -11.45 -1.88 16.07
CA GLU A 203 -10.49 -2.61 16.92
C GLU A 203 -9.14 -1.87 16.96
N ALA A 204 -8.61 -1.47 15.80
CA ALA A 204 -7.36 -0.72 15.72
C ALA A 204 -7.46 0.65 16.42
N ARG A 205 -8.57 1.37 16.22
CA ARG A 205 -8.85 2.65 16.90
C ARG A 205 -8.91 2.50 18.41
N LYS A 206 -9.56 1.45 18.91
CA LYS A 206 -9.61 1.15 20.35
C LYS A 206 -8.21 0.92 20.91
N VAL A 207 -7.38 0.13 20.23
CA VAL A 207 -5.97 -0.11 20.64
C VAL A 207 -5.18 1.20 20.68
N ALA A 208 -5.43 2.10 19.74
CA ALA A 208 -4.79 3.42 19.66
C ALA A 208 -5.40 4.46 20.62
N GLY A 209 -6.42 4.13 21.41
CA GLY A 209 -7.10 5.07 22.31
C GLY A 209 -8.04 6.06 21.61
N ALA A 210 -8.36 5.84 20.34
CA ALA A 210 -9.30 6.65 19.58
C ALA A 210 -10.74 6.13 19.74
N GLN A 211 -11.74 7.03 19.66
CA GLN A 211 -13.15 6.63 19.68
C GLN A 211 -13.50 5.83 18.42
N PRO A 212 -14.38 4.82 18.54
CA PRO A 212 -14.86 4.09 17.38
C PRO A 212 -15.64 5.00 16.44
N LEU A 213 -15.59 4.69 15.12
CA LEU A 213 -16.39 5.36 14.12
C LEU A 213 -17.78 4.71 14.01
N ALA A 214 -18.77 5.53 13.77
CA ALA A 214 -20.12 5.10 13.41
C ALA A 214 -20.26 5.01 11.87
N THR A 215 -21.23 4.22 11.41
CA THR A 215 -21.60 4.20 9.98
C THR A 215 -22.46 5.42 9.64
N ASP A 216 -22.22 5.96 8.46
CA ASP A 216 -23.08 6.98 7.85
C ASP A 216 -23.51 6.51 6.44
N ALA A 217 -24.80 6.54 6.17
CA ALA A 217 -25.37 6.02 4.93
C ALA A 217 -24.96 6.82 3.69
N GLU A 218 -24.77 8.12 3.83
CA GLU A 218 -24.38 8.98 2.71
C GLU A 218 -22.87 8.85 2.43
N LEU A 219 -22.04 8.75 3.49
CA LEU A 219 -20.60 8.43 3.31
C LEU A 219 -20.42 7.06 2.64
N ARG A 220 -21.21 6.06 3.03
CA ARG A 220 -21.19 4.74 2.39
C ARG A 220 -21.53 4.82 0.91
N LYS A 221 -22.55 5.59 0.51
CA LYS A 221 -22.90 5.80 -0.90
C LYS A 221 -21.76 6.46 -1.70
N VAL A 222 -21.12 7.48 -1.11
CA VAL A 222 -20.00 8.18 -1.74
C VAL A 222 -18.83 7.22 -1.96
N ALA A 223 -18.48 6.41 -0.96
CA ALA A 223 -17.39 5.44 -1.04
C ALA A 223 -17.70 4.32 -2.06
N ALA A 224 -18.89 3.73 -2.00
CA ALA A 224 -19.31 2.68 -2.94
C ALA A 224 -19.32 3.18 -4.38
N GLY A 225 -19.89 4.36 -4.63
CA GLY A 225 -19.91 4.94 -5.98
C GLY A 225 -18.52 5.26 -6.52
N HIS A 226 -17.55 5.60 -5.66
CA HIS A 226 -16.17 5.77 -6.10
C HIS A 226 -15.49 4.43 -6.41
N THR A 227 -15.77 3.40 -5.64
CA THR A 227 -15.27 2.05 -5.90
C THR A 227 -15.79 1.52 -7.24
N GLU A 228 -17.10 1.67 -7.51
CA GLU A 228 -17.72 1.31 -8.78
C GLU A 228 -17.09 2.09 -9.94
N ASP A 229 -16.90 3.40 -9.79
CA ASP A 229 -16.29 4.26 -10.82
C ASP A 229 -14.84 3.83 -11.14
N MET A 230 -14.04 3.44 -10.11
CA MET A 230 -12.69 2.91 -10.32
C MET A 230 -12.71 1.59 -11.13
N VAL A 231 -13.63 0.69 -10.80
CA VAL A 231 -13.77 -0.61 -11.49
C VAL A 231 -14.26 -0.42 -12.92
N ASP A 232 -15.34 0.32 -13.12
CA ASP A 232 -15.99 0.47 -14.42
C ASP A 232 -15.11 1.22 -15.45
N ARG A 233 -14.29 2.14 -14.96
CA ARG A 233 -13.42 2.96 -15.83
C ARG A 233 -11.97 2.51 -15.86
N GLY A 234 -11.63 1.47 -15.08
CA GLY A 234 -10.28 0.91 -15.08
C GLY A 234 -9.22 1.89 -14.58
N PHE A 235 -9.48 2.64 -13.52
CA PHE A 235 -8.49 3.47 -12.85
C PHE A 235 -8.39 3.15 -11.36
N PHE A 236 -7.31 3.58 -10.72
CA PHE A 236 -7.13 3.52 -9.28
C PHE A 236 -6.54 4.84 -8.79
N GLY A 237 -7.23 5.53 -7.86
CA GLY A 237 -6.77 6.83 -7.34
C GLY A 237 -7.90 7.63 -6.69
N HIS A 238 -7.52 8.61 -5.89
CA HIS A 238 -8.46 9.47 -5.16
C HIS A 238 -9.27 10.42 -6.06
N VAL A 239 -8.68 10.86 -7.17
CA VAL A 239 -9.34 11.79 -8.11
C VAL A 239 -9.95 10.99 -9.26
N SER A 240 -11.29 11.00 -9.31
CA SER A 240 -12.04 10.42 -10.41
C SER A 240 -11.93 11.29 -11.67
N PRO A 241 -11.70 10.70 -12.85
CA PRO A 241 -11.74 11.44 -14.12
C PRO A 241 -13.09 12.11 -14.42
N SER A 242 -14.18 11.57 -13.85
CA SER A 242 -15.57 12.04 -14.11
C SER A 242 -16.21 12.71 -12.90
N HIS A 243 -15.79 12.36 -11.67
CA HIS A 243 -16.42 12.78 -10.43
C HIS A 243 -15.51 13.63 -9.53
N GLY A 244 -14.29 13.96 -9.98
CA GLY A 244 -13.38 14.85 -9.27
C GLY A 244 -12.77 14.26 -8.01
N THR A 245 -12.40 15.15 -7.09
CA THR A 245 -11.77 14.81 -5.80
C THR A 245 -12.77 14.15 -4.82
N PRO A 246 -12.29 13.52 -3.74
CA PRO A 246 -13.15 13.04 -2.66
C PRO A 246 -14.10 14.13 -2.12
N GLN A 247 -13.57 15.35 -1.96
CA GLN A 247 -14.37 16.50 -1.51
C GLN A 247 -15.48 16.87 -2.51
N ASP A 248 -15.19 16.81 -3.83
CA ASP A 248 -16.20 17.08 -4.86
C ASP A 248 -17.33 16.05 -4.81
N ARG A 249 -17.01 14.78 -4.58
CA ARG A 249 -18.00 13.70 -4.44
C ARG A 249 -18.85 13.86 -3.20
N ALA A 250 -18.23 14.17 -2.05
CA ALA A 250 -18.95 14.45 -0.80
C ALA A 250 -19.89 15.65 -0.93
N THR A 251 -19.41 16.76 -1.49
CA THR A 251 -20.22 17.97 -1.70
C THR A 251 -21.40 17.69 -2.64
N ARG A 252 -21.21 16.93 -3.70
CA ARG A 252 -22.26 16.60 -4.67
C ARG A 252 -23.35 15.71 -4.06
N SER A 253 -23.01 14.86 -3.08
CA SER A 253 -23.99 14.08 -2.32
C SER A 253 -24.71 14.86 -1.23
N GLY A 254 -24.40 16.14 -1.06
CA GLY A 254 -25.01 16.99 -0.03
C GLY A 254 -24.39 16.84 1.36
N LEU A 255 -23.28 16.13 1.49
CA LEU A 255 -22.57 16.01 2.76
C LEU A 255 -21.93 17.36 3.16
N VAL A 256 -22.25 17.81 4.37
CA VAL A 256 -21.63 18.97 5.00
C VAL A 256 -20.77 18.46 6.13
N VAL A 257 -19.46 18.39 5.88
CA VAL A 257 -18.49 17.87 6.84
C VAL A 257 -17.39 18.89 7.09
N SER A 258 -16.93 18.99 8.34
CA SER A 258 -15.84 19.89 8.72
C SER A 258 -14.45 19.28 8.42
N ILE A 259 -14.35 17.96 8.48
CA ILE A 259 -13.15 17.20 8.20
C ILE A 259 -13.56 16.00 7.36
N PHE A 260 -12.81 15.75 6.29
CA PHE A 260 -13.03 14.62 5.40
C PHE A 260 -11.72 13.92 5.12
N GLY A 261 -11.74 12.58 5.08
CA GLY A 261 -10.59 11.74 4.72
C GLY A 261 -11.05 10.54 3.90
N GLU A 262 -10.19 10.07 3.02
CA GLU A 262 -10.43 8.89 2.20
C GLU A 262 -9.19 8.01 2.21
N ASN A 263 -9.40 6.72 2.38
CA ASN A 263 -8.42 5.68 2.09
C ASN A 263 -8.97 4.78 0.99
N ILE A 264 -8.11 4.37 0.07
CA ILE A 264 -8.44 3.40 -0.98
C ILE A 264 -7.44 2.24 -0.92
N ALA A 265 -7.93 1.03 -1.12
CA ALA A 265 -7.13 -0.18 -1.20
C ALA A 265 -7.72 -1.16 -2.21
N ALA A 266 -6.86 -1.95 -2.86
CA ALA A 266 -7.25 -3.09 -3.67
C ALA A 266 -6.64 -4.35 -3.03
N ALA A 267 -7.50 -5.26 -2.54
CA ALA A 267 -7.07 -6.46 -1.85
C ALA A 267 -8.10 -7.58 -2.04
N GLY A 268 -7.69 -8.82 -1.79
CA GLY A 268 -8.57 -9.98 -1.90
C GLY A 268 -9.52 -10.18 -0.72
N THR A 269 -9.21 -9.60 0.44
CA THR A 269 -10.00 -9.73 1.68
C THR A 269 -9.99 -8.43 2.48
N PRO A 270 -10.98 -8.22 3.38
CA PRO A 270 -10.99 -7.07 4.30
C PRO A 270 -9.75 -7.05 5.23
N GLU A 271 -9.29 -8.22 5.67
CA GLU A 271 -8.11 -8.36 6.51
C GLU A 271 -6.85 -7.89 5.78
N ASP A 272 -6.69 -8.25 4.51
CA ASP A 272 -5.56 -7.82 3.68
C ASP A 272 -5.61 -6.31 3.41
N ALA A 273 -6.80 -5.78 3.08
CA ALA A 273 -7.01 -4.35 2.90
C ALA A 273 -6.66 -3.58 4.17
N HIS A 274 -7.19 -4.01 5.31
CA HIS A 274 -6.92 -3.39 6.61
C HIS A 274 -5.42 -3.44 6.96
N THR A 275 -4.78 -4.60 6.78
CA THR A 275 -3.35 -4.75 7.05
C THR A 275 -2.53 -3.82 6.17
N GLY A 276 -2.78 -3.80 4.87
CA GLY A 276 -2.08 -2.93 3.94
C GLY A 276 -2.24 -1.43 4.28
N LEU A 277 -3.46 -1.01 4.62
CA LEU A 277 -3.72 0.36 5.04
C LEU A 277 -3.03 0.71 6.38
N MET A 278 -3.05 -0.19 7.35
CA MET A 278 -2.39 0.01 8.65
C MET A 278 -0.85 -0.05 8.56
N GLU A 279 -0.32 -0.73 7.57
CA GLU A 279 1.10 -0.77 7.29
C GLU A 279 1.61 0.43 6.48
N SER A 280 0.71 1.25 5.93
CA SER A 280 1.04 2.53 5.29
C SER A 280 0.87 3.66 6.30
N PRO A 281 1.94 4.37 6.68
CA PRO A 281 1.89 5.49 7.63
C PRO A 281 0.85 6.55 7.30
N GLY A 282 0.73 6.95 6.03
CA GLY A 282 -0.26 7.94 5.59
C GLY A 282 -1.70 7.47 5.77
N HIS A 283 -2.01 6.24 5.32
CA HIS A 283 -3.33 5.65 5.50
C HIS A 283 -3.65 5.39 6.98
N ARG A 284 -2.66 4.87 7.74
CA ARG A 284 -2.79 4.66 9.19
C ARG A 284 -3.10 5.95 9.93
N ALA A 285 -2.40 7.05 9.62
CA ALA A 285 -2.66 8.35 10.23
C ALA A 285 -4.11 8.80 10.01
N ASN A 286 -4.64 8.57 8.81
CA ASN A 286 -6.03 8.85 8.46
C ASN A 286 -7.00 7.94 9.23
N MET A 287 -6.77 6.62 9.26
CA MET A 287 -7.62 5.65 9.97
C MET A 287 -7.70 5.91 11.48
N LEU A 288 -6.62 6.36 12.10
CA LEU A 288 -6.53 6.60 13.54
C LEU A 288 -6.80 8.06 13.93
N ASN A 289 -7.14 8.92 12.98
CA ASN A 289 -7.42 10.33 13.25
C ASN A 289 -8.57 10.49 14.24
N THR A 290 -8.31 11.11 15.39
CA THR A 290 -9.25 11.26 16.48
C THR A 290 -10.35 12.30 16.20
N ALA A 291 -10.18 13.12 15.16
CA ALA A 291 -11.18 14.11 14.76
C ALA A 291 -12.34 13.49 13.96
N PHE A 292 -12.21 12.27 13.45
CA PHE A 292 -13.28 11.57 12.75
C PHE A 292 -14.25 10.90 13.73
N THR A 293 -15.53 10.92 13.38
CA THR A 293 -16.64 10.33 14.14
C THR A 293 -17.44 9.31 13.31
N HIS A 294 -17.37 9.39 11.99
CA HIS A 294 -18.04 8.50 11.03
C HIS A 294 -17.07 8.05 9.95
#